data_7c0b10f313f70a4a76c4674154a49ce7
#
_entry.id   7c0b10f313f70a4a76c4674154a49ce7
#
_cell.length_a   1.000
_cell.length_b   1.000
_cell.length_c   1.000
_cell.angle_alpha   90.00
_cell.angle_beta   90.00
_cell.angle_gamma   90.00
#
_symmetry.space_group_name_H-M   'P 1'
#
loop_
_entity.id
_entity.type
_entity.pdbx_description
1 polymer ?
#
loop_
_entity_poly.entity_id
_entity_poly.type
_entity_poly.pdbx_seq_one_letter_code
_entity_poly.pdbx_strand_id
1 'polypeptide(L)'
;MDKKVELQVLNITNSQAQVGAFAMLLGEVDGERQLPIIIGPAEAQATALYLKGIKTPRPLTHDLFTTSLTVLGVSLIRVLIYKAKDGIFYSYVYLKRDEDIIRCLLYTSD
;
A
#
# COMPACT_ATOMS: atom_id res chain seq x y z
N MET A 1 -1.23 9.76 -23.20
CA MET A 1 -0.50 8.62 -22.64
C MET A 1 -0.16 8.89 -21.19
N ASP A 2 -0.53 7.98 -20.33
CA ASP A 2 -0.32 8.18 -18.91
C ASP A 2 1.12 7.87 -18.52
N LYS A 3 1.72 8.80 -17.82
CA LYS A 3 3.08 8.63 -17.33
C LYS A 3 3.02 8.02 -15.93
N LYS A 4 3.73 6.93 -15.71
CA LYS A 4 3.84 6.30 -14.41
C LYS A 4 4.89 7.00 -13.58
N VAL A 5 4.55 7.24 -12.33
CA VAL A 5 5.45 7.92 -11.38
C VAL A 5 5.67 6.98 -10.20
N GLU A 6 6.92 6.79 -9.84
CA GLU A 6 7.26 5.94 -8.70
C GLU A 6 7.06 6.71 -7.40
N LEU A 7 6.39 6.07 -6.43
CA LEU A 7 6.10 6.63 -5.13
C LEU A 7 6.75 5.80 -4.04
N GLN A 8 6.99 6.45 -2.90
CA GLN A 8 7.47 5.79 -1.69
C GLN A 8 6.66 6.26 -0.50
N VAL A 9 6.58 5.43 0.53
CA VAL A 9 5.90 5.82 1.76
C VAL A 9 6.84 6.71 2.56
N LEU A 10 6.38 7.92 2.83
CA LEU A 10 7.15 8.89 3.59
C LEU A 10 6.85 8.85 5.08
N ASN A 11 5.56 8.78 5.44
CA ASN A 11 5.17 8.97 6.82
C ASN A 11 3.73 8.51 7.04
N ILE A 12 3.40 8.30 8.31
CA ILE A 12 2.02 8.05 8.75
C ILE A 12 1.67 9.17 9.74
N THR A 13 0.56 9.84 9.49
CA THR A 13 0.08 10.93 10.35
C THR A 13 -1.38 10.71 10.70
N ASN A 14 -1.86 11.44 11.72
CA ASN A 14 -3.28 11.42 12.04
C ASN A 14 -4.06 12.13 10.93
N SER A 15 -5.20 11.55 10.55
CA SER A 15 -6.08 12.18 9.58
C SER A 15 -6.83 13.32 10.24
N GLN A 16 -6.83 14.47 9.59
CA GLN A 16 -7.62 15.61 10.06
C GLN A 16 -9.03 15.60 9.49
N ALA A 17 -9.23 14.81 8.45
CA ALA A 17 -10.53 14.73 7.79
C ALA A 17 -11.46 13.72 8.47
N GLN A 18 -10.90 12.76 9.21
CA GLN A 18 -11.69 11.67 9.76
C GLN A 18 -11.11 11.24 11.09
N VAL A 19 -11.94 11.29 12.14
CA VAL A 19 -11.52 10.91 13.50
C VAL A 19 -11.25 9.41 13.56
N GLY A 20 -10.12 9.04 14.18
CA GLY A 20 -9.74 7.64 14.32
C GLY A 20 -9.08 7.03 13.11
N ALA A 21 -8.89 7.81 12.04
CA ALA A 21 -8.20 7.36 10.86
C ALA A 21 -6.81 8.01 10.79
N PHE A 22 -5.98 7.46 9.91
CA PHE A 22 -4.63 7.94 9.68
C PHE A 22 -4.44 8.24 8.20
N ALA A 23 -3.45 9.05 7.90
CA ALA A 23 -3.07 9.32 6.52
C ALA A 23 -1.69 8.73 6.26
N MET A 24 -1.61 7.88 5.24
CA MET A 24 -0.34 7.40 4.73
C MET A 24 0.11 8.36 3.65
N LEU A 25 1.26 9.00 3.87
CA LEU A 25 1.76 9.99 2.95
C LEU A 25 2.73 9.35 1.98
N LEU A 26 2.36 9.33 0.70
CA LEU A 26 3.21 8.84 -0.37
C LEU A 26 3.87 10.05 -1.05
N GLY A 27 5.13 9.91 -1.40
CA GLY A 27 5.85 10.97 -2.10
C GLY A 27 6.52 10.44 -3.35
N GLU A 28 6.67 11.30 -4.35
CA GLU A 28 7.41 10.96 -5.55
C GLU A 28 8.87 10.69 -5.21
N VAL A 29 9.43 9.60 -5.75
CA VAL A 29 10.84 9.28 -5.55
C VAL A 29 11.72 10.35 -6.20
N ASP A 30 11.34 10.80 -7.39
CA ASP A 30 12.10 11.77 -8.17
C ASP A 30 11.39 13.10 -8.32
N GLY A 31 10.62 13.52 -7.32
CA GLY A 31 9.87 14.77 -7.40
C GLY A 31 9.44 15.25 -6.04
N GLU A 32 8.57 16.25 -6.03
CA GLU A 32 8.13 16.88 -4.80
C GLU A 32 6.65 16.67 -4.48
N ARG A 33 5.89 16.08 -5.39
CA ARG A 33 4.47 15.87 -5.16
C ARG A 33 4.24 14.78 -4.13
N GLN A 34 3.19 14.95 -3.35
CA GLN A 34 2.82 14.02 -2.30
C GLN A 34 1.35 13.64 -2.44
N LEU A 35 1.03 12.42 -2.04
CA LEU A 35 -0.32 11.90 -2.11
C LEU A 35 -0.70 11.31 -0.75
N PRO A 36 -1.68 11.90 -0.04
CA PRO A 36 -2.16 11.31 1.19
C PRO A 36 -3.26 10.28 0.90
N ILE A 37 -3.18 9.14 1.56
CA ILE A 37 -4.21 8.09 1.46
C ILE A 37 -4.70 7.80 2.87
N ILE A 38 -6.01 7.84 3.06
CA ILE A 38 -6.61 7.54 4.37
C ILE A 38 -6.59 6.04 4.58
N ILE A 39 -6.06 5.62 5.73
CA ILE A 39 -5.97 4.20 6.09
C ILE A 39 -6.49 4.01 7.51
N GLY A 40 -6.85 2.77 7.84
CA GLY A 40 -7.33 2.43 9.17
C GLY A 40 -6.20 2.31 10.19
N PRO A 41 -6.57 2.25 11.49
CA PRO A 41 -5.56 2.17 12.56
C PRO A 41 -4.66 0.93 12.48
N ALA A 42 -5.21 -0.21 12.10
CA ALA A 42 -4.44 -1.45 12.02
C ALA A 42 -3.38 -1.37 10.92
N GLU A 43 -3.76 -0.87 9.75
CA GLU A 43 -2.84 -0.70 8.63
C GLU A 43 -1.79 0.36 8.94
N ALA A 44 -2.19 1.43 9.62
CA ALA A 44 -1.28 2.49 10.03
C ALA A 44 -0.23 1.96 11.00
N GLN A 45 -0.64 1.16 11.99
CA GLN A 45 0.28 0.58 12.96
C GLN A 45 1.28 -0.34 12.28
N ALA A 46 0.81 -1.22 11.39
CA ALA A 46 1.67 -2.14 10.68
C ALA A 46 2.71 -1.40 9.83
N THR A 47 2.27 -0.37 9.10
CA THR A 47 3.17 0.42 8.27
C THR A 47 4.18 1.20 9.11
N ALA A 48 3.73 1.79 10.23
CA ALA A 48 4.62 2.54 11.11
C ALA A 48 5.71 1.65 11.71
N LEU A 49 5.36 0.43 12.11
CA LEU A 49 6.34 -0.53 12.63
C LEU A 49 7.37 -0.88 11.56
N TYR A 50 6.93 -1.10 10.34
CA TYR A 50 7.84 -1.38 9.24
C TYR A 50 8.79 -0.23 8.98
N LEU A 51 8.28 1.01 8.95
CA LEU A 51 9.10 2.19 8.70
C LEU A 51 10.16 2.40 9.78
N LYS A 52 9.87 1.98 11.01
CA LYS A 52 10.81 2.08 12.12
C LYS A 52 11.76 0.90 12.21
N GLY A 53 11.61 -0.09 11.34
CA GLY A 53 12.44 -1.28 11.36
C GLY A 53 12.16 -2.21 12.53
N ILE A 54 11.00 -2.12 13.14
CA ILE A 54 10.64 -2.94 14.29
C ILE A 54 10.00 -4.24 13.82
N LYS A 55 10.56 -5.37 14.28
CA LYS A 55 9.96 -6.68 14.01
C LYS A 55 9.07 -7.07 15.17
N THR A 56 7.86 -7.51 14.87
CA THR A 56 6.93 -7.97 15.89
C THR A 56 7.25 -9.41 16.29
N PRO A 57 6.96 -9.80 17.56
CA PRO A 57 7.21 -11.18 18.00
C PRO A 57 6.35 -12.21 17.26
N ARG A 58 5.21 -11.78 16.74
CA ARG A 58 4.29 -12.64 16.01
C ARG A 58 4.03 -12.04 14.65
N PRO A 59 3.84 -12.88 13.61
CA PRO A 59 3.45 -12.37 12.29
C PRO A 59 2.12 -11.62 12.37
N LEU A 60 2.04 -10.49 11.69
CA LEU A 60 0.82 -9.73 11.53
C LEU A 60 0.03 -10.27 10.34
N THR A 61 -1.20 -9.79 10.17
CA THR A 61 -2.06 -10.26 9.09
C THR A 61 -1.41 -10.10 7.72
N HIS A 62 -0.76 -8.95 7.49
CA HIS A 62 -0.10 -8.73 6.20
C HIS A 62 1.12 -9.64 6.02
N ASP A 63 1.79 -10.05 7.12
CA ASP A 63 2.89 -11.01 7.04
C ASP A 63 2.37 -12.38 6.62
N LEU A 64 1.22 -12.78 7.15
CA LEU A 64 0.58 -14.03 6.74
C LEU A 64 0.24 -13.99 5.25
N PHE A 65 -0.28 -12.87 4.78
CA PHE A 65 -0.63 -12.70 3.38
C PHE A 65 0.60 -12.88 2.47
N THR A 66 1.68 -12.17 2.78
CA THR A 66 2.91 -12.25 1.97
C THR A 66 3.57 -13.62 2.07
N THR A 67 3.58 -14.23 3.26
CA THR A 67 4.12 -15.57 3.43
C THR A 67 3.31 -16.58 2.63
N SER A 68 1.99 -16.47 2.64
CA SER A 68 1.13 -17.36 1.87
C SER A 68 1.42 -17.26 0.38
N LEU A 69 1.61 -16.06 -0.14
CA LEU A 69 1.98 -15.87 -1.54
C LEU A 69 3.31 -16.55 -1.84
N THR A 70 4.30 -16.38 -0.97
CA THR A 70 5.62 -16.98 -1.17
C THR A 70 5.53 -18.52 -1.19
N VAL A 71 4.77 -19.09 -0.25
CA VAL A 71 4.60 -20.55 -0.19
C VAL A 71 3.92 -21.07 -1.45
N LEU A 72 3.00 -20.30 -2.03
CA LEU A 72 2.31 -20.67 -3.25
C LEU A 72 3.11 -20.38 -4.52
N GLY A 73 4.32 -19.88 -4.37
CA GLY A 73 5.17 -19.57 -5.52
C GLY A 73 4.79 -18.28 -6.25
N VAL A 74 4.16 -17.36 -5.54
CA VAL A 74 3.68 -16.10 -6.12
C VAL A 74 4.52 -14.94 -5.59
N SER A 75 4.96 -14.06 -6.48
CA SER A 75 5.73 -12.86 -6.15
C SER A 75 4.88 -11.62 -6.36
N LEU A 76 5.03 -10.65 -5.47
CA LEU A 76 4.43 -9.33 -5.66
C LEU A 76 5.37 -8.50 -6.54
N ILE A 77 4.87 -8.02 -7.68
CA ILE A 77 5.67 -7.23 -8.60
C ILE A 77 5.57 -5.75 -8.28
N ARG A 78 4.34 -5.24 -8.24
CA ARG A 78 4.10 -3.81 -8.00
C ARG A 78 2.64 -3.56 -7.71
N VAL A 79 2.38 -2.35 -7.21
CA VAL A 79 1.03 -1.83 -7.04
C VAL A 79 0.94 -0.54 -7.86
N LEU A 80 -0.08 -0.45 -8.71
CA LEU A 80 -0.29 0.73 -9.55
C LEU A 80 -1.60 1.40 -9.15
N ILE A 81 -1.50 2.62 -8.63
CA ILE A 81 -2.67 3.45 -8.36
C ILE A 81 -3.00 4.16 -9.66
N TYR A 82 -4.13 3.82 -10.28
CA TYR A 82 -4.46 4.35 -11.60
C TYR A 82 -5.62 5.34 -11.58
N LYS A 83 -6.33 5.44 -10.46
CA LYS A 83 -7.51 6.31 -10.41
C LYS A 83 -7.78 6.73 -8.98
N ALA A 84 -8.19 7.97 -8.80
CA ALA A 84 -8.69 8.49 -7.53
C ALA A 84 -9.94 9.28 -7.84
N LYS A 85 -11.05 8.92 -7.19
CA LYS A 85 -12.34 9.59 -7.42
C LYS A 85 -13.17 9.51 -6.16
N ASP A 86 -13.69 10.64 -5.73
CA ASP A 86 -14.58 10.75 -4.57
C ASP A 86 -13.98 10.13 -3.30
N GLY A 87 -12.68 10.33 -3.08
CA GLY A 87 -12.00 9.81 -1.91
C GLY A 87 -11.62 8.33 -1.99
N ILE A 88 -11.92 7.68 -3.10
CA ILE A 88 -11.63 6.27 -3.31
C ILE A 88 -10.44 6.15 -4.25
N PHE A 89 -9.45 5.37 -3.85
CA PHE A 89 -8.27 5.08 -4.65
C PHE A 89 -8.41 3.69 -5.26
N TYR A 90 -8.25 3.61 -6.57
CA TYR A 90 -8.31 2.35 -7.29
C TYR A 90 -6.91 1.95 -7.70
N SER A 91 -6.56 0.70 -7.47
CA SER A 91 -5.23 0.21 -7.80
C SER A 91 -5.29 -1.20 -8.37
N TYR A 92 -4.23 -1.55 -9.09
CA TYR A 92 -3.98 -2.92 -9.49
C TYR A 92 -2.78 -3.44 -8.72
N VAL A 93 -2.93 -4.63 -8.16
CA VAL A 93 -1.84 -5.36 -7.55
C VAL A 93 -1.37 -6.39 -8.56
N TYR A 94 -0.12 -6.27 -8.98
CA TYR A 94 0.46 -7.17 -9.99
C TYR A 94 1.23 -8.28 -9.30
N LEU A 95 0.84 -9.52 -9.58
CA LEU A 95 1.46 -10.71 -9.03
C LEU A 95 2.02 -11.54 -10.17
N LYS A 96 3.07 -12.33 -9.86
CA LYS A 96 3.68 -13.22 -10.84
C LYS A 96 3.76 -14.62 -10.27
N ARG A 97 3.27 -15.59 -11.04
CA ARG A 97 3.43 -17.01 -10.74
C ARG A 97 3.93 -17.68 -12.01
N ASP A 98 5.13 -18.27 -11.95
CA ASP A 98 5.81 -18.86 -13.11
C ASP A 98 5.94 -17.83 -14.22
N GLU A 99 5.33 -18.08 -15.40
CA GLU A 99 5.35 -17.15 -16.52
C GLU A 99 4.14 -16.22 -16.55
N ASP A 100 3.19 -16.42 -15.65
CA ASP A 100 1.93 -15.70 -15.68
C ASP A 100 1.96 -14.45 -14.80
N ILE A 101 1.45 -13.36 -15.37
CA ILE A 101 1.25 -12.12 -14.63
C ILE A 101 -0.25 -12.01 -14.32
N ILE A 102 -0.57 -11.91 -13.05
CA ILE A 102 -1.94 -11.81 -12.57
C ILE A 102 -2.17 -10.41 -12.03
N ARG A 103 -3.27 -9.80 -12.44
CA ARG A 103 -3.62 -8.44 -12.01
C ARG A 103 -4.88 -8.50 -11.16
N CYS A 104 -4.78 -8.07 -9.92
CA CYS A 104 -5.91 -8.03 -9.00
C CYS A 104 -6.35 -6.59 -8.79
N LEU A 105 -7.65 -6.38 -8.85
CA LEU A 105 -8.23 -5.05 -8.58
C LEU A 105 -8.37 -4.86 -7.07
N LEU A 106 -7.93 -3.73 -6.59
CA LEU A 106 -8.07 -3.33 -5.20
C LEU A 106 -8.52 -1.88 -5.14
N TYR A 107 -9.47 -1.59 -4.28
CA TYR A 107 -9.87 -0.21 -4.06
C TYR A 107 -10.21 0.01 -2.59
N THR A 108 -9.98 1.25 -2.14
CA THR A 108 -10.31 1.65 -0.78
C THR A 108 -11.76 2.01 -0.68
N SER A 109 -12.34 1.78 0.50
CA SER A 109 -13.68 2.28 0.80
C SER A 109 -13.57 3.31 1.91
N ASP A 110 -14.40 4.32 1.85
CA ASP A 110 -14.42 5.34 2.91
C ASP A 110 -15.33 4.98 4.04
#